data_0b7134dae48d9872503c58e2c756e104
#
_entry.id   0b7134dae48d9872503c58e2c756e104
#
_cell.length_a   1.000
_cell.length_b   1.000
_cell.length_c   1.000
_cell.angle_alpha   90.00
_cell.angle_beta   90.00
_cell.angle_gamma   90.00
#
_symmetry.space_group_name_H-M   'P 1'
#
loop_
_entity.id
_entity.type
_entity.pdbx_description
1 polymer ?
#
loop_
_entity_poly.entity_id
_entity_poly.type
_entity_poly.pdbx_seq_one_letter_code
_entity_poly.pdbx_strand_id
1 'polypeptide(L)'
;MKTGRSVVYARNGGAAASQPLAVSAAISILKQGGSFIDAGIALSAVISVVEPGASHLGGDAFLVTHHAASKENLAFNGSGEGSHAATPENYADGIPMHGYKSGTVPGLVSTWFEAHKRYGKLPMAQILEQAIQYAEHGFPANAGFVKRIEGHLALAPETRMFADMGIDVNVKIGDLVVQKDLARSLKEIAAGGRAAFYEGRIASQLVAGSEHWFS
;
A
#
# COMPACT_ATOMS: atom_id res chain seq x y z
N MET A 1 4.02 5.44 33.71
CA MET A 1 3.82 3.98 33.67
C MET A 1 4.06 3.51 32.26
N LYS A 2 5.15 2.77 32.00
CA LYS A 2 5.34 2.16 30.66
C LYS A 2 4.41 0.95 30.61
N THR A 3 3.26 1.06 29.96
CA THR A 3 2.40 -0.07 29.65
C THR A 3 3.09 -0.91 28.59
N GLY A 4 3.97 -1.82 29.01
CA GLY A 4 4.57 -2.80 28.14
C GLY A 4 3.49 -3.75 27.62
N ARG A 5 3.44 -3.98 26.32
CA ARG A 5 2.61 -5.03 25.75
C ARG A 5 3.22 -6.38 26.10
N SER A 6 2.40 -7.35 26.53
CA SER A 6 2.87 -8.70 26.77
C SER A 6 3.48 -9.31 25.51
N VAL A 7 4.52 -10.13 25.68
CA VAL A 7 5.09 -10.90 24.59
C VAL A 7 4.04 -11.88 24.08
N VAL A 8 3.85 -11.91 22.76
CA VAL A 8 2.92 -12.82 22.10
C VAL A 8 3.70 -14.00 21.53
N TYR A 9 3.35 -15.21 21.95
CA TYR A 9 3.90 -16.44 21.42
C TYR A 9 2.88 -17.12 20.52
N ALA A 10 3.34 -17.58 19.35
CA ALA A 10 2.48 -18.26 18.38
C ALA A 10 3.12 -19.57 17.90
N ARG A 11 2.31 -20.66 17.75
CA ARG A 11 2.79 -21.96 17.25
C ARG A 11 2.95 -22.00 15.75
N ASN A 12 2.04 -21.35 15.02
CA ASN A 12 1.85 -21.57 13.58
C ASN A 12 2.22 -20.36 12.72
N GLY A 13 2.59 -19.27 13.35
CA GLY A 13 2.97 -18.03 12.66
C GLY A 13 2.53 -16.78 13.42
N GLY A 14 3.10 -15.67 13.06
CA GLY A 14 2.80 -14.37 13.65
C GLY A 14 2.92 -13.25 12.61
N ALA A 15 2.30 -12.12 12.89
CA ALA A 15 2.42 -10.92 12.09
C ALA A 15 2.51 -9.69 13.03
N ALA A 16 3.24 -8.67 12.59
CA ALA A 16 3.34 -7.39 13.28
C ALA A 16 3.31 -6.26 12.25
N ALA A 17 2.58 -5.20 12.55
CA ALA A 17 2.51 -3.98 11.74
C ALA A 17 2.11 -2.79 12.61
N SER A 18 2.14 -1.59 12.02
CA SER A 18 1.69 -0.34 12.63
C SER A 18 0.18 -0.34 12.91
N GLN A 19 -0.61 -1.15 12.18
CA GLN A 19 -2.07 -1.09 12.20
C GLN A 19 -2.70 -2.48 12.45
N PRO A 20 -3.56 -2.62 13.48
CA PRO A 20 -4.16 -3.92 13.86
C PRO A 20 -4.97 -4.61 12.76
N LEU A 21 -5.67 -3.85 11.90
CA LEU A 21 -6.44 -4.42 10.80
C LEU A 21 -5.54 -5.14 9.79
N ALA A 22 -4.36 -4.60 9.52
CA ALA A 22 -3.36 -5.23 8.65
C ALA A 22 -2.80 -6.52 9.27
N VAL A 23 -2.55 -6.52 10.59
CA VAL A 23 -2.15 -7.73 11.31
C VAL A 23 -3.24 -8.79 11.24
N SER A 24 -4.51 -8.40 11.42
CA SER A 24 -5.67 -9.31 11.30
C SER A 24 -5.73 -9.95 9.91
N ALA A 25 -5.51 -9.17 8.85
CA ALA A 25 -5.49 -9.68 7.48
C ALA A 25 -4.39 -10.73 7.28
N ALA A 26 -3.16 -10.43 7.71
CA ALA A 26 -2.04 -11.35 7.59
C ALA A 26 -2.31 -12.68 8.34
N ILE A 27 -2.82 -12.60 9.57
CA ILE A 27 -3.17 -13.80 10.35
C ILE A 27 -4.31 -14.58 9.70
N SER A 28 -5.30 -13.91 9.12
CA SER A 28 -6.39 -14.56 8.37
C SER A 28 -5.85 -15.36 7.19
N ILE A 29 -4.95 -14.78 6.40
CA ILE A 29 -4.30 -15.46 5.27
C ILE A 29 -3.48 -16.67 5.73
N LEU A 30 -2.70 -16.56 6.81
CA LEU A 30 -1.96 -17.70 7.36
C LEU A 30 -2.90 -18.84 7.81
N LYS A 31 -4.03 -18.52 8.44
CA LYS A 31 -5.06 -19.50 8.85
C LYS A 31 -5.71 -20.22 7.66
N GLN A 32 -5.80 -19.58 6.52
CA GLN A 32 -6.32 -20.13 5.28
C GLN A 32 -5.29 -20.98 4.52
N GLY A 33 -4.08 -21.19 5.08
CA GLY A 33 -3.01 -21.97 4.46
C GLY A 33 -2.10 -21.17 3.52
N GLY A 34 -2.25 -19.86 3.50
CA GLY A 34 -1.37 -18.94 2.75
C GLY A 34 0.07 -19.00 3.23
N SER A 35 0.97 -18.61 2.35
CA SER A 35 2.39 -18.47 2.66
C SER A 35 2.68 -17.22 3.48
N PHE A 36 3.91 -17.11 3.96
CA PHE A 36 4.38 -15.88 4.60
C PHE A 36 4.37 -14.68 3.64
N ILE A 37 4.57 -14.93 2.33
CA ILE A 37 4.47 -13.89 1.28
C ILE A 37 3.01 -13.48 1.09
N ASP A 38 2.07 -14.42 1.00
CA ASP A 38 0.64 -14.09 0.89
C ASP A 38 0.18 -13.23 2.06
N ALA A 39 0.62 -13.60 3.28
CA ALA A 39 0.33 -12.83 4.48
C ALA A 39 0.97 -11.42 4.46
N GLY A 40 2.20 -11.32 3.97
CA GLY A 40 2.91 -10.04 3.79
C GLY A 40 2.21 -9.13 2.78
N ILE A 41 1.76 -9.67 1.65
CA ILE A 41 1.01 -8.92 0.63
C ILE A 41 -0.33 -8.45 1.19
N ALA A 42 -1.09 -9.31 1.86
CA ALA A 42 -2.37 -8.95 2.47
C ALA A 42 -2.21 -7.84 3.52
N LEU A 43 -1.18 -7.94 4.36
CA LEU A 43 -0.82 -6.90 5.32
C LEU A 43 -0.51 -5.57 4.61
N SER A 44 0.35 -5.60 3.61
CA SER A 44 0.76 -4.43 2.82
C SER A 44 -0.42 -3.78 2.09
N ALA A 45 -1.31 -4.59 1.50
CA ALA A 45 -2.50 -4.11 0.83
C ALA A 45 -3.47 -3.41 1.81
N VAL A 46 -3.67 -3.98 3.01
CA VAL A 46 -4.50 -3.33 4.04
C VAL A 46 -3.85 -2.04 4.54
N ILE A 47 -2.53 -1.99 4.77
CA ILE A 47 -1.81 -0.76 5.14
C ILE A 47 -2.05 0.33 4.09
N SER A 48 -2.03 -0.01 2.81
CA SER A 48 -2.28 0.95 1.71
C SER A 48 -3.69 1.55 1.74
N VAL A 49 -4.64 0.89 2.41
CA VAL A 49 -6.01 1.40 2.61
C VAL A 49 -6.12 2.21 3.91
N VAL A 50 -5.58 1.68 5.02
CA VAL A 50 -5.87 2.19 6.37
C VAL A 50 -4.83 3.18 6.90
N GLU A 51 -3.72 3.36 6.20
CA GLU A 51 -2.67 4.34 6.52
C GLU A 51 -2.30 5.22 5.30
N PRO A 52 -3.26 5.94 4.69
CA PRO A 52 -2.97 6.84 3.58
C PRO A 52 -1.92 7.88 3.98
N GLY A 53 -1.03 8.21 3.04
CA GLY A 53 0.10 9.10 3.30
C GLY A 53 1.32 8.41 3.95
N ALA A 54 1.20 7.13 4.36
CA ALA A 54 2.34 6.30 4.77
C ALA A 54 2.59 5.17 3.78
N SER A 55 1.53 4.63 3.17
CA SER A 55 1.61 3.59 2.15
C SER A 55 0.45 3.75 1.17
N HIS A 56 0.68 3.48 -0.10
CA HIS A 56 -0.33 3.56 -1.15
C HIS A 56 0.12 2.77 -2.40
N LEU A 57 -0.82 2.44 -3.29
CA LEU A 57 -0.54 1.66 -4.50
C LEU A 57 0.48 2.30 -5.44
N GLY A 58 0.59 3.63 -5.41
CA GLY A 58 1.56 4.41 -6.17
C GLY A 58 2.92 4.55 -5.51
N GLY A 59 3.21 3.80 -4.46
CA GLY A 59 4.50 3.83 -3.74
C GLY A 59 5.44 2.72 -4.15
N ASP A 60 6.52 2.61 -3.38
CA ASP A 60 7.57 1.60 -3.52
C ASP A 60 7.44 0.52 -2.44
N ALA A 61 8.16 -0.59 -2.62
CA ALA A 61 8.28 -1.63 -1.60
C ALA A 61 9.68 -2.24 -1.56
N PHE A 62 10.13 -2.52 -0.37
CA PHE A 62 11.33 -3.30 -0.11
C PHE A 62 10.96 -4.51 0.74
N LEU A 63 11.37 -5.68 0.32
CA LEU A 63 11.04 -6.92 1.00
C LEU A 63 12.30 -7.75 1.22
N VAL A 64 12.55 -8.15 2.46
CA VAL A 64 13.60 -9.12 2.81
C VAL A 64 12.94 -10.36 3.37
N THR A 65 13.29 -11.51 2.84
CA THR A 65 12.67 -12.79 3.21
C THR A 65 13.72 -13.83 3.54
N HIS A 66 13.36 -14.74 4.44
CA HIS A 66 14.07 -15.98 4.70
C HIS A 66 13.12 -17.17 4.48
N HIS A 67 13.42 -18.03 3.52
CA HIS A 67 12.66 -19.24 3.29
C HIS A 67 13.35 -20.42 3.97
N ALA A 68 12.82 -20.84 5.13
CA ALA A 68 13.46 -21.79 6.01
C ALA A 68 13.73 -23.16 5.37
N ALA A 69 12.86 -23.64 4.48
CA ALA A 69 13.00 -24.94 3.84
C ALA A 69 14.18 -24.98 2.85
N SER A 70 14.37 -23.96 2.04
CA SER A 70 15.52 -23.83 1.12
C SER A 70 16.73 -23.13 1.73
N LYS A 71 16.59 -22.57 2.95
CA LYS A 71 17.59 -21.71 3.62
C LYS A 71 18.01 -20.49 2.78
N GLU A 72 17.11 -20.03 1.91
CA GLU A 72 17.35 -18.95 0.99
C GLU A 72 16.95 -17.61 1.61
N ASN A 73 17.84 -16.63 1.50
CA ASN A 73 17.55 -15.24 1.82
C ASN A 73 17.39 -14.48 0.51
N LEU A 74 16.29 -13.74 0.37
CA LEU A 74 16.02 -12.92 -0.80
C LEU A 74 15.65 -11.51 -0.38
N ALA A 75 16.12 -10.57 -1.18
CA ALA A 75 15.68 -9.18 -1.14
C ALA A 75 14.99 -8.84 -2.48
N PHE A 76 13.84 -8.20 -2.38
CA PHE A 76 13.15 -7.59 -3.51
C PHE A 76 13.32 -6.08 -3.37
N ASN A 77 13.91 -5.47 -4.39
CA ASN A 77 13.96 -4.03 -4.52
C ASN A 77 12.83 -3.61 -5.46
N GLY A 78 11.78 -3.09 -4.90
CA GLY A 78 10.63 -2.53 -5.63
C GLY A 78 10.62 -1.02 -5.59
N SER A 79 11.77 -0.39 -5.56
CA SER A 79 11.92 1.02 -5.90
C SER A 79 11.64 1.18 -7.38
N GLY A 80 10.77 2.11 -7.73
CA GLY A 80 10.45 2.38 -9.12
C GLY A 80 11.60 3.08 -9.85
N GLU A 81 11.59 2.98 -11.15
CA GLU A 81 12.51 3.73 -11.99
C GLU A 81 12.17 5.23 -11.96
N GLY A 82 13.16 6.07 -12.19
CA GLY A 82 12.93 7.48 -12.47
C GLY A 82 12.15 7.65 -13.78
N SER A 83 11.30 8.65 -13.85
CA SER A 83 10.63 9.01 -15.11
C SER A 83 11.66 9.33 -16.20
N HIS A 84 11.37 8.97 -17.45
CA HIS A 84 12.15 9.42 -18.59
C HIS A 84 12.19 10.95 -18.74
N ALA A 85 11.16 11.64 -18.21
CA ALA A 85 11.11 13.10 -18.15
C ALA A 85 11.96 13.70 -17.00
N ALA A 86 12.56 12.89 -16.13
CA ALA A 86 13.40 13.34 -15.03
C ALA A 86 14.80 13.78 -15.53
N THR A 87 14.86 14.89 -16.25
CA THR A 87 16.10 15.46 -16.79
C THR A 87 16.55 16.66 -15.96
N PRO A 88 17.84 17.05 -16.04
CA PRO A 88 18.34 18.24 -15.34
C PRO A 88 17.56 19.52 -15.65
N GLU A 89 17.06 19.66 -16.88
CA GLU A 89 16.28 20.83 -17.31
C GLU A 89 14.93 20.88 -16.59
N ASN A 90 14.28 19.75 -16.39
CA ASN A 90 13.01 19.63 -15.67
C ASN A 90 13.14 19.79 -14.15
N TYR A 91 14.37 19.75 -13.64
CA TYR A 91 14.74 19.95 -12.25
C TYR A 91 15.71 21.12 -12.03
N ALA A 92 15.67 22.15 -12.89
CA ALA A 92 16.57 23.32 -12.81
C ALA A 92 16.53 23.98 -11.41
N ASP A 93 15.35 23.99 -10.77
CA ASP A 93 15.13 24.53 -9.41
C ASP A 93 15.23 23.45 -8.31
N GLY A 94 15.72 22.26 -8.64
CA GLY A 94 15.78 21.10 -7.75
C GLY A 94 14.56 20.21 -7.79
N ILE A 95 14.64 19.05 -7.11
CA ILE A 95 13.54 18.08 -7.02
C ILE A 95 12.51 18.63 -6.01
N PRO A 96 11.24 18.81 -6.39
CA PRO A 96 10.23 19.31 -5.46
C PRO A 96 9.93 18.28 -4.35
N MET A 97 9.54 18.77 -3.17
CA MET A 97 9.16 17.89 -2.05
C MET A 97 7.82 17.19 -2.23
N HIS A 98 6.95 17.71 -3.09
CA HIS A 98 5.59 17.22 -3.31
C HIS A 98 5.22 17.21 -4.79
N GLY A 99 4.17 16.44 -5.11
CA GLY A 99 3.64 16.31 -6.47
C GLY A 99 4.32 15.21 -7.27
N TYR A 100 3.84 14.98 -8.49
CA TYR A 100 4.25 13.85 -9.32
C TYR A 100 5.75 13.86 -9.70
N LYS A 101 6.37 15.05 -9.79
CA LYS A 101 7.80 15.19 -10.07
C LYS A 101 8.71 14.70 -8.94
N SER A 102 8.19 14.53 -7.71
CA SER A 102 8.96 13.99 -6.59
C SER A 102 8.91 12.46 -6.50
N GLY A 103 8.10 11.81 -7.32
CA GLY A 103 7.88 10.36 -7.29
C GLY A 103 8.62 9.62 -8.38
N THR A 104 8.84 8.34 -8.13
CA THR A 104 9.27 7.33 -9.10
C THR A 104 8.07 6.64 -9.73
N VAL A 105 8.28 5.87 -10.79
CA VAL A 105 7.25 4.94 -11.30
C VAL A 105 6.87 3.98 -10.16
N PRO A 106 5.56 3.79 -9.85
CA PRO A 106 5.14 2.96 -8.72
C PRO A 106 5.69 1.54 -8.76
N GLY A 107 6.36 1.10 -7.70
CA GLY A 107 6.99 -0.23 -7.63
C GLY A 107 6.28 -1.25 -6.73
N LEU A 108 5.40 -0.79 -5.82
CA LEU A 108 4.75 -1.64 -4.81
C LEU A 108 4.00 -2.83 -5.41
N VAL A 109 3.11 -2.57 -6.39
CA VAL A 109 2.27 -3.62 -6.99
C VAL A 109 3.13 -4.64 -7.72
N SER A 110 4.15 -4.21 -8.47
CA SER A 110 5.11 -5.12 -9.12
C SER A 110 5.80 -6.04 -8.11
N THR A 111 6.22 -5.48 -6.96
CA THR A 111 6.85 -6.24 -5.88
C THR A 111 5.91 -7.32 -5.32
N TRP A 112 4.62 -7.02 -5.14
CA TRP A 112 3.65 -8.04 -4.71
C TRP A 112 3.60 -9.22 -5.67
N PHE A 113 3.51 -8.96 -6.97
CA PHE A 113 3.40 -10.02 -7.98
C PHE A 113 4.70 -10.81 -8.13
N GLU A 114 5.86 -10.18 -8.08
CA GLU A 114 7.15 -10.87 -8.16
C GLU A 114 7.40 -11.76 -6.92
N ALA A 115 7.10 -11.25 -5.72
CA ALA A 115 7.21 -12.05 -4.51
C ALA A 115 6.21 -13.21 -4.49
N HIS A 116 4.96 -12.95 -4.90
CA HIS A 116 3.91 -13.96 -5.03
C HIS A 116 4.26 -15.06 -6.01
N LYS A 117 4.77 -14.72 -7.19
CA LYS A 117 5.24 -15.68 -8.20
C LYS A 117 6.24 -16.69 -7.62
N ARG A 118 7.06 -16.26 -6.66
CA ARG A 118 8.11 -17.10 -6.08
C ARG A 118 7.62 -17.96 -4.91
N TYR A 119 6.79 -17.41 -4.03
CA TYR A 119 6.40 -18.07 -2.79
C TYR A 119 4.91 -18.00 -2.46
N GLY A 120 4.09 -17.42 -3.33
CA GLY A 120 2.64 -17.37 -3.16
C GLY A 120 2.00 -18.75 -3.23
N LYS A 121 0.93 -18.93 -2.51
CA LYS A 121 0.11 -20.16 -2.47
C LYS A 121 -1.35 -19.91 -2.77
N LEU A 122 -1.89 -18.78 -2.32
CA LEU A 122 -3.28 -18.43 -2.50
C LEU A 122 -3.47 -17.52 -3.72
N PRO A 123 -4.64 -17.53 -4.36
CA PRO A 123 -4.96 -16.60 -5.43
C PRO A 123 -4.85 -15.15 -4.95
N MET A 124 -4.34 -14.26 -5.79
CA MET A 124 -4.19 -12.83 -5.45
C MET A 124 -5.53 -12.19 -5.07
N ALA A 125 -6.65 -12.59 -5.68
CA ALA A 125 -7.98 -12.13 -5.33
C ALA A 125 -8.35 -12.42 -3.86
N GLN A 126 -7.97 -13.60 -3.35
CA GLN A 126 -8.19 -13.98 -1.95
C GLN A 126 -7.25 -13.19 -1.01
N ILE A 127 -6.01 -12.95 -1.43
CA ILE A 127 -5.02 -12.19 -0.65
C ILE A 127 -5.46 -10.73 -0.48
N LEU A 128 -6.01 -10.13 -1.53
CA LEU A 128 -6.43 -8.72 -1.54
C LEU A 128 -7.85 -8.49 -0.98
N GLU A 129 -8.60 -9.56 -0.70
CA GLU A 129 -10.02 -9.48 -0.32
C GLU A 129 -10.26 -8.54 0.86
N GLN A 130 -9.51 -8.66 1.96
CA GLN A 130 -9.73 -7.81 3.13
C GLN A 130 -9.39 -6.33 2.86
N ALA A 131 -8.38 -6.04 2.06
CA ALA A 131 -8.06 -4.68 1.65
C ALA A 131 -9.21 -4.09 0.81
N ILE A 132 -9.77 -4.87 -0.11
CA ILE A 132 -10.95 -4.49 -0.90
C ILE A 132 -12.15 -4.21 0.01
N GLN A 133 -12.42 -5.09 0.98
CA GLN A 133 -13.52 -4.92 1.92
C GLN A 133 -13.38 -3.63 2.75
N TYR A 134 -12.20 -3.35 3.29
CA TYR A 134 -11.97 -2.11 4.03
C TYR A 134 -12.07 -0.87 3.15
N ALA A 135 -11.60 -0.92 1.92
CA ALA A 135 -11.73 0.21 1.00
C ALA A 135 -13.18 0.44 0.57
N GLU A 136 -13.94 -0.62 0.30
CA GLU A 136 -15.31 -0.55 -0.24
C GLU A 136 -16.37 -0.24 0.81
N HIS A 137 -16.28 -0.93 1.97
CA HIS A 137 -17.28 -0.84 3.03
C HIS A 137 -16.82 0.03 4.21
N GLY A 138 -15.54 0.41 4.20
CA GLY A 138 -14.95 1.30 5.18
C GLY A 138 -14.27 0.59 6.36
N PHE A 139 -13.45 1.36 7.03
CA PHE A 139 -12.78 0.99 8.28
C PHE A 139 -12.92 2.13 9.29
N PRO A 140 -12.94 1.86 10.61
CA PRO A 140 -13.00 2.91 11.62
C PRO A 140 -11.69 3.69 11.70
N ALA A 141 -11.75 5.01 11.59
CA ALA A 141 -10.60 5.89 11.79
C ALA A 141 -10.07 5.75 13.23
N ASN A 142 -8.78 5.47 13.37
CA ASN A 142 -8.12 5.48 14.67
C ASN A 142 -7.40 6.82 14.96
N ALA A 143 -6.89 6.99 16.17
CA ALA A 143 -6.18 8.22 16.56
C ALA A 143 -4.94 8.50 15.67
N GLY A 144 -4.23 7.46 15.22
CA GLY A 144 -3.08 7.59 14.31
C GLY A 144 -3.49 8.11 12.93
N PHE A 145 -4.64 7.65 12.43
CA PHE A 145 -5.21 8.11 11.15
C PHE A 145 -5.57 9.60 11.22
N VAL A 146 -6.34 10.01 12.23
CA VAL A 146 -6.74 11.41 12.43
C VAL A 146 -5.51 12.32 12.56
N LYS A 147 -4.57 11.95 13.44
CA LYS A 147 -3.33 12.71 13.65
C LYS A 147 -2.49 12.83 12.35
N ARG A 148 -2.52 11.82 11.48
CA ARG A 148 -1.80 11.87 10.20
C ARG A 148 -2.42 12.91 9.26
N ILE A 149 -3.75 12.96 9.17
CA ILE A 149 -4.44 14.00 8.39
C ILE A 149 -4.08 15.39 8.91
N GLU A 150 -4.20 15.61 10.23
CA GLU A 150 -3.85 16.88 10.88
C GLU A 150 -2.39 17.28 10.58
N GLY A 151 -1.46 16.32 10.67
CA GLY A 151 -0.05 16.55 10.38
C GLY A 151 0.22 16.94 8.92
N HIS A 152 -0.45 16.31 7.96
CA HIS A 152 -0.31 16.68 6.55
C HIS A 152 -0.89 18.06 6.25
N LEU A 153 -2.07 18.36 6.79
CA LEU A 153 -2.69 19.68 6.63
C LEU A 153 -1.86 20.81 7.27
N ALA A 154 -1.16 20.52 8.36
CA ALA A 154 -0.24 21.49 8.98
C ALA A 154 1.00 21.79 8.11
N LEU A 155 1.47 20.82 7.32
CA LEU A 155 2.62 20.96 6.42
C LEU A 155 2.25 21.52 5.05
N ALA A 156 1.09 21.16 4.52
CA ALA A 156 0.58 21.56 3.22
C ALA A 156 -0.93 21.83 3.31
N PRO A 157 -1.34 23.01 3.82
CA PRO A 157 -2.76 23.34 4.05
C PRO A 157 -3.62 23.28 2.79
N GLU A 158 -3.02 23.57 1.63
CA GLU A 158 -3.68 23.56 0.30
C GLU A 158 -3.77 22.15 -0.31
N THR A 159 -3.26 21.13 0.35
CA THR A 159 -3.26 19.77 -0.21
C THR A 159 -4.67 19.25 -0.44
N ARG A 160 -4.91 18.73 -1.62
CA ARG A 160 -6.16 18.04 -1.98
C ARG A 160 -6.07 16.53 -1.80
N MET A 161 -4.92 16.01 -1.38
CA MET A 161 -4.63 14.56 -1.34
C MET A 161 -5.76 13.75 -0.70
N PHE A 162 -6.22 14.13 0.48
CA PHE A 162 -7.29 13.39 1.17
C PHE A 162 -8.64 13.52 0.47
N ALA A 163 -8.99 14.73 0.00
CA ALA A 163 -10.23 14.95 -0.74
C ALA A 163 -10.26 14.16 -2.04
N ASP A 164 -9.15 14.12 -2.76
CA ASP A 164 -9.00 13.36 -4.00
C ASP A 164 -9.07 11.84 -3.75
N MET A 165 -8.72 11.39 -2.54
CA MET A 165 -8.91 10.00 -2.07
C MET A 165 -10.33 9.73 -1.56
N GLY A 166 -11.22 10.73 -1.54
CA GLY A 166 -12.58 10.62 -0.99
C GLY A 166 -12.61 10.60 0.54
N ILE A 167 -11.56 11.10 1.21
CA ILE A 167 -11.44 11.13 2.66
C ILE A 167 -11.84 12.52 3.18
N ASP A 168 -12.81 12.57 4.10
CA ASP A 168 -13.14 13.81 4.81
C ASP A 168 -11.99 14.18 5.76
N VAL A 169 -11.44 15.38 5.57
CA VAL A 169 -10.36 15.90 6.43
C VAL A 169 -10.81 16.20 7.88
N ASN A 170 -12.12 16.32 8.10
CA ASN A 170 -12.71 16.52 9.42
C ASN A 170 -13.08 15.20 10.13
N VAL A 171 -12.65 14.06 9.59
CA VAL A 171 -12.92 12.74 10.16
C VAL A 171 -12.47 12.65 11.61
N LYS A 172 -13.30 12.03 12.45
CA LYS A 172 -13.04 11.82 13.88
C LYS A 172 -12.72 10.37 14.17
N ILE A 173 -12.13 10.13 15.34
CA ILE A 173 -11.88 8.76 15.82
C ILE A 173 -13.21 8.01 15.90
N GLY A 174 -13.25 6.86 15.25
CA GLY A 174 -14.44 5.97 15.15
C GLY A 174 -15.29 6.20 13.91
N ASP A 175 -15.11 7.29 13.19
CA ASP A 175 -15.82 7.52 11.92
C ASP A 175 -15.40 6.48 10.86
N LEU A 176 -16.36 6.11 10.01
CA LEU A 176 -16.13 5.14 8.95
C LEU A 176 -15.51 5.83 7.74
N VAL A 177 -14.31 5.39 7.34
CA VAL A 177 -13.59 5.89 6.17
C VAL A 177 -13.79 4.93 5.00
N VAL A 178 -14.34 5.42 3.89
CA VAL A 178 -14.64 4.65 2.68
C VAL A 178 -13.86 5.23 1.51
N GLN A 179 -13.19 4.36 0.71
CA GLN A 179 -12.34 4.74 -0.43
C GLN A 179 -12.76 3.93 -1.67
N LYS A 180 -13.91 4.26 -2.26
CA LYS A 180 -14.51 3.48 -3.37
C LYS A 180 -13.61 3.37 -4.60
N ASP A 181 -12.87 4.40 -4.93
CA ASP A 181 -11.97 4.39 -6.09
C ASP A 181 -10.76 3.50 -5.86
N LEU A 182 -10.24 3.48 -4.63
CA LEU A 182 -9.19 2.53 -4.22
C LEU A 182 -9.72 1.09 -4.24
N ALA A 183 -10.95 0.86 -3.77
CA ALA A 183 -11.60 -0.46 -3.84
C ALA A 183 -11.71 -0.95 -5.30
N ARG A 184 -12.12 -0.08 -6.21
CA ARG A 184 -12.19 -0.38 -7.65
C ARG A 184 -10.81 -0.76 -8.19
N SER A 185 -9.78 0.02 -7.90
CA SER A 185 -8.41 -0.26 -8.34
C SER A 185 -7.88 -1.58 -7.79
N LEU A 186 -8.11 -1.88 -6.51
CA LEU A 186 -7.73 -3.16 -5.91
C LEU A 186 -8.46 -4.35 -6.55
N LYS A 187 -9.76 -4.21 -6.88
CA LYS A 187 -10.54 -5.24 -7.62
C LYS A 187 -9.97 -5.49 -9.00
N GLU A 188 -9.61 -4.43 -9.73
CA GLU A 188 -8.99 -4.56 -11.05
C GLU A 188 -7.63 -5.28 -10.98
N ILE A 189 -6.80 -4.94 -9.99
CA ILE A 189 -5.51 -5.62 -9.75
C ILE A 189 -5.73 -7.08 -9.38
N ALA A 190 -6.71 -7.37 -8.52
CA ALA A 190 -7.04 -8.74 -8.10
C ALA A 190 -7.49 -9.63 -9.28
N ALA A 191 -8.25 -9.06 -10.23
CA ALA A 191 -8.78 -9.77 -11.37
C ALA A 191 -7.81 -9.83 -12.56
N GLY A 192 -7.12 -8.74 -12.87
CA GLY A 192 -6.29 -8.60 -14.06
C GLY A 192 -4.78 -8.68 -13.82
N GLY A 193 -4.39 -8.88 -12.55
CA GLY A 193 -2.98 -9.04 -12.21
C GLY A 193 -2.16 -7.76 -12.36
N ARG A 194 -0.84 -7.94 -12.49
CA ARG A 194 0.12 -6.84 -12.66
C ARG A 194 -0.23 -5.94 -13.85
N ALA A 195 -0.65 -6.52 -14.96
CA ALA A 195 -0.99 -5.78 -16.18
C ALA A 195 -2.15 -4.78 -15.96
N ALA A 196 -3.13 -5.10 -15.11
CA ALA A 196 -4.22 -4.18 -14.78
C ALA A 196 -3.73 -2.86 -14.16
N PHE A 197 -2.61 -2.89 -13.43
CA PHE A 197 -2.03 -1.69 -12.84
C PHE A 197 -1.14 -0.94 -13.84
N TYR A 198 -0.25 -1.63 -14.56
CA TYR A 198 0.80 -0.99 -15.37
C TYR A 198 0.45 -0.78 -16.84
N GLU A 199 -0.57 -1.46 -17.36
CA GLU A 199 -0.93 -1.46 -18.79
C GLU A 199 -2.40 -1.10 -19.02
N GLY A 200 -3.20 -1.00 -17.94
CA GLY A 200 -4.65 -0.78 -17.99
C GLY A 200 -5.08 0.66 -17.71
N ARG A 201 -6.34 0.76 -17.26
CA ARG A 201 -6.98 2.04 -16.88
C ARG A 201 -6.18 2.79 -15.81
N ILE A 202 -5.63 2.07 -14.81
CA ILE A 202 -4.89 2.68 -13.70
C ILE A 202 -3.64 3.39 -14.24
N ALA A 203 -2.84 2.72 -15.08
CA ALA A 203 -1.68 3.33 -15.73
C ALA A 203 -2.07 4.55 -16.55
N SER A 204 -3.11 4.45 -17.39
CA SER A 204 -3.59 5.57 -18.21
C SER A 204 -3.97 6.78 -17.36
N GLN A 205 -4.61 6.57 -16.20
CA GLN A 205 -4.98 7.65 -15.28
C GLN A 205 -3.77 8.24 -14.54
N LEU A 206 -2.78 7.41 -14.16
CA LEU A 206 -1.53 7.89 -13.57
C LEU A 206 -0.76 8.76 -14.56
N VAL A 207 -0.63 8.33 -15.81
CA VAL A 207 0.04 9.09 -16.87
C VAL A 207 -0.68 10.43 -17.11
N ALA A 208 -2.00 10.43 -17.26
CA ALA A 208 -2.79 11.64 -17.49
C ALA A 208 -2.72 12.59 -16.27
N GLY A 209 -2.86 12.07 -15.05
CA GLY A 209 -2.82 12.84 -13.81
C GLY A 209 -1.44 13.40 -13.45
N SER A 210 -0.37 12.86 -14.04
CA SER A 210 1.00 13.33 -13.89
C SER A 210 1.48 14.19 -15.07
N GLU A 211 0.57 14.70 -15.89
CA GLU A 211 0.92 15.48 -17.10
C GLU A 211 1.94 14.72 -17.99
N HIS A 212 1.74 13.43 -18.14
CA HIS A 212 2.62 12.50 -18.85
C HIS A 212 4.03 12.33 -18.25
N TRP A 213 4.22 12.69 -16.98
CA TRP A 213 5.51 12.50 -16.31
C TRP A 213 5.92 11.03 -16.24
N PHE A 214 4.98 10.12 -16.03
CA PHE A 214 5.20 8.67 -15.95
C PHE A 214 4.95 7.92 -17.28
N SER A 215 5.09 8.58 -18.42
CA SER A 215 4.95 7.94 -19.74
C SER A 215 6.20 7.18 -20.16
#